data_90fa56a82c58566a8680cfd1a8e65ac8
#
_entry.id   90fa56a82c58566a8680cfd1a8e65ac8
#
_cell.length_a   1.000
_cell.length_b   1.000
_cell.length_c   1.000
_cell.angle_alpha   90.00
_cell.angle_beta   90.00
_cell.angle_gamma   90.00
#
_symmetry.space_group_name_H-M   'P 1'
#
loop_
_entity.id
_entity.type
_entity.pdbx_description
1 polymer ?
#
loop_
_entity_poly.entity_id
_entity_poly.type
_entity_poly.pdbx_seq_one_letter_code
_entity_poly.pdbx_strand_id
1 'polypeptide(L)'
;MTRRLYHDDSYLRRFDADVVAITTYKTKPAIVLDQTAFYPEAGGQLGDRGQLGGASVIDTQEADDGTIVHVIAGEPPAVGTRVTGELDWLRRRQHMAQHTAQHLLSGALLDRAQAPTVSARLGESALTIDVARDRIPEGELAGAEDLANDVVDDDLAIRAWFPSPDELAALPLRRDPKVTADIRVVAIGEFDFSPCGGTHCTRTSQLGAVRITGAERYKGMTRVTFTAARRGRAELFARDHVLRGLASQFSCGPAEVPAAIDKLRRDVEAAGTELTQLRSRLATAVIAQLPGTGTVIAAVPGDAELLRSVAAKLAGAGRDAILCAPDDGGAAVVMIRATGSTLDCGALWKRLAAKLGGRGGGRADRAEGRLTTAIADWPNAVAELLG
;
A
#
# COMPACT_ATOMS: atom_id res chain seq x y z
N MET A 1 15.94 -24.69 -33.60
CA MET A 1 15.27 -23.58 -32.91
C MET A 1 13.87 -24.07 -32.49
N THR A 2 13.42 -23.82 -31.29
CA THR A 2 12.11 -24.26 -30.79
C THR A 2 10.98 -23.54 -31.51
N ARG A 3 9.99 -24.29 -32.06
CA ARG A 3 8.81 -23.71 -32.69
C ARG A 3 7.90 -23.10 -31.61
N ARG A 4 7.47 -21.86 -31.81
CA ARG A 4 6.70 -21.06 -30.84
C ARG A 4 5.20 -21.15 -31.11
N LEU A 5 4.55 -22.22 -30.62
CA LEU A 5 3.10 -22.48 -30.83
C LEU A 5 2.21 -21.37 -30.27
N TYR A 6 2.64 -20.68 -29.23
CA TYR A 6 1.92 -19.55 -28.63
C TYR A 6 1.77 -18.34 -29.57
N HIS A 7 2.57 -18.25 -30.65
CA HIS A 7 2.39 -17.24 -31.69
C HIS A 7 1.24 -17.59 -32.62
N ASP A 8 1.03 -18.90 -32.90
CA ASP A 8 -0.04 -19.41 -33.74
C ASP A 8 -1.38 -19.36 -32.98
N ASP A 9 -1.39 -19.85 -31.73
CA ASP A 9 -2.55 -19.85 -30.86
C ASP A 9 -2.17 -19.58 -29.40
N SER A 10 -2.44 -18.36 -28.91
CA SER A 10 -2.22 -17.99 -27.51
C SER A 10 -3.14 -18.73 -26.52
N TYR A 11 -4.22 -19.38 -27.00
CA TYR A 11 -5.18 -20.14 -26.21
C TYR A 11 -4.88 -21.64 -26.15
N LEU A 12 -3.84 -22.11 -26.84
CA LEU A 12 -3.41 -23.51 -26.80
C LEU A 12 -2.96 -23.87 -25.36
N ARG A 13 -3.69 -24.77 -24.72
CA ARG A 13 -3.48 -25.17 -23.31
C ARG A 13 -2.67 -26.44 -23.16
N ARG A 14 -2.73 -27.30 -24.16
CA ARG A 14 -2.09 -28.62 -24.17
C ARG A 14 -1.45 -28.87 -25.53
N PHE A 15 -0.26 -29.42 -25.53
CA PHE A 15 0.49 -29.75 -26.74
C PHE A 15 1.44 -30.91 -26.49
N ASP A 16 1.88 -31.58 -27.51
CA ASP A 16 2.92 -32.60 -27.46
C ASP A 16 4.24 -32.04 -28.03
N ALA A 17 5.35 -32.43 -27.46
CA ALA A 17 6.68 -32.04 -27.91
C ALA A 17 7.71 -33.11 -27.56
N ASP A 18 8.86 -33.07 -28.25
CA ASP A 18 10.00 -33.93 -27.96
C ASP A 18 11.07 -33.16 -27.19
N VAL A 19 11.63 -33.77 -26.15
CA VAL A 19 12.74 -33.19 -25.38
C VAL A 19 14.01 -33.29 -26.21
N VAL A 20 14.55 -32.15 -26.65
CA VAL A 20 15.72 -32.09 -27.53
C VAL A 20 17.02 -31.88 -26.75
N ALA A 21 16.98 -31.29 -25.57
CA ALA A 21 18.16 -31.14 -24.71
C ALA A 21 17.76 -30.99 -23.24
N ILE A 22 18.68 -31.39 -22.36
CA ILE A 22 18.66 -31.07 -20.92
C ILE A 22 19.78 -30.06 -20.67
N THR A 23 19.48 -29.00 -19.93
CA THR A 23 20.41 -27.92 -19.59
C THR A 23 20.19 -27.42 -18.17
N THR A 24 20.84 -26.33 -17.81
CA THR A 24 20.60 -25.64 -16.53
C THR A 24 20.33 -24.16 -16.79
N TYR A 25 19.41 -23.59 -16.05
CA TYR A 25 19.15 -22.16 -16.06
C TYR A 25 19.24 -21.63 -14.62
N LYS A 26 20.19 -20.72 -14.37
CA LYS A 26 20.46 -20.17 -13.01
C LYS A 26 20.52 -21.28 -11.93
N THR A 27 21.32 -22.33 -12.17
CA THR A 27 21.52 -23.49 -11.28
C THR A 27 20.35 -24.47 -11.14
N LYS A 28 19.22 -24.26 -11.83
CA LYS A 28 18.09 -25.19 -11.83
C LYS A 28 18.08 -26.05 -13.08
N PRO A 29 17.62 -27.31 -12.99
CA PRO A 29 17.42 -28.14 -14.18
C PRO A 29 16.44 -27.49 -15.15
N ALA A 30 16.73 -27.54 -16.44
CA ALA A 30 15.88 -27.04 -17.48
C ALA A 30 15.92 -27.93 -18.72
N ILE A 31 14.88 -27.91 -19.52
CA ILE A 31 14.80 -28.67 -20.77
C ILE A 31 14.49 -27.74 -21.94
N VAL A 32 14.95 -28.14 -23.11
CA VAL A 32 14.64 -27.54 -24.38
C VAL A 32 13.75 -28.50 -25.16
N LEU A 33 12.69 -27.97 -25.79
CA LEU A 33 11.74 -28.70 -26.59
C LEU A 33 11.87 -28.33 -28.07
N ASP A 34 11.46 -29.24 -28.98
CA ASP A 34 11.35 -28.96 -30.41
C ASP A 34 10.26 -27.92 -30.71
N GLN A 35 9.17 -27.90 -29.93
CA GLN A 35 8.10 -26.92 -29.99
C GLN A 35 7.52 -26.65 -28.60
N THR A 36 6.92 -25.47 -28.40
CA THR A 36 6.32 -25.12 -27.11
C THR A 36 5.16 -24.14 -27.22
N ALA A 37 4.13 -24.36 -26.40
CA ALA A 37 3.08 -23.38 -26.13
C ALA A 37 3.38 -22.54 -24.86
N PHE A 38 4.39 -22.89 -24.07
CA PHE A 38 4.83 -22.06 -22.94
C PHE A 38 5.50 -20.78 -23.44
N TYR A 39 5.00 -19.64 -23.02
CA TYR A 39 5.57 -18.34 -23.33
C TYR A 39 6.76 -18.06 -22.40
N PRO A 40 7.96 -17.75 -22.92
CA PRO A 40 9.09 -17.35 -22.11
C PRO A 40 8.92 -15.91 -21.62
N GLU A 41 9.51 -15.58 -20.48
CA GLU A 41 9.49 -14.21 -19.96
C GLU A 41 10.14 -13.26 -20.97
N ALA A 42 9.36 -12.35 -21.53
CA ALA A 42 9.83 -11.35 -22.47
C ALA A 42 8.86 -10.16 -22.55
N GLY A 43 9.35 -9.00 -23.00
CA GLY A 43 8.51 -7.83 -23.27
C GLY A 43 7.75 -7.30 -22.04
N GLY A 44 8.20 -7.63 -20.84
CA GLY A 44 7.54 -7.27 -19.58
C GLY A 44 6.47 -8.28 -19.11
N GLN A 45 6.10 -9.27 -19.94
CA GLN A 45 5.21 -10.37 -19.56
C GLN A 45 6.03 -11.50 -18.94
N LEU A 46 5.59 -12.00 -17.77
CA LEU A 46 6.23 -13.12 -17.07
C LEU A 46 6.05 -14.44 -17.81
N GLY A 47 6.99 -15.34 -17.63
CA GLY A 47 6.98 -16.67 -18.20
C GLY A 47 5.86 -17.55 -17.68
N ASP A 48 5.44 -18.47 -18.52
CA ASP A 48 4.43 -19.46 -18.16
C ASP A 48 4.96 -20.54 -17.23
N ARG A 49 4.02 -21.20 -16.57
CA ARG A 49 4.23 -22.37 -15.71
C ARG A 49 3.23 -23.46 -16.10
N GLY A 50 3.47 -24.67 -15.62
CA GLY A 50 2.59 -25.79 -15.87
C GLY A 50 3.25 -27.14 -15.66
N GLN A 51 2.92 -28.13 -16.51
CA GLN A 51 3.42 -29.50 -16.44
C GLN A 51 4.00 -29.93 -17.79
N LEU A 52 5.03 -30.77 -17.77
CA LEU A 52 5.64 -31.41 -18.94
C LEU A 52 5.90 -32.89 -18.62
N GLY A 53 5.07 -33.79 -19.16
CA GLY A 53 5.25 -35.23 -18.91
C GLY A 53 5.22 -35.64 -17.44
N GLY A 54 4.49 -34.90 -16.59
CA GLY A 54 4.45 -35.09 -15.13
C GLY A 54 5.47 -34.29 -14.33
N ALA A 55 6.48 -33.69 -14.97
CA ALA A 55 7.42 -32.78 -14.31
C ALA A 55 6.84 -31.34 -14.25
N SER A 56 7.04 -30.65 -13.13
CA SER A 56 6.54 -29.28 -12.96
C SER A 56 7.46 -28.26 -13.64
N VAL A 57 6.90 -27.48 -14.56
CA VAL A 57 7.54 -26.27 -15.12
C VAL A 57 7.28 -25.11 -14.18
N ILE A 58 8.31 -24.65 -13.49
CA ILE A 58 8.21 -23.54 -12.51
C ILE A 58 8.50 -22.18 -13.12
N ASP A 59 9.10 -22.15 -14.31
CA ASP A 59 9.39 -20.94 -15.08
C ASP A 59 9.72 -21.29 -16.53
N THR A 60 9.49 -20.33 -17.43
CA THR A 60 9.88 -20.44 -18.85
C THR A 60 10.65 -19.17 -19.23
N GLN A 61 11.87 -19.34 -19.75
CA GLN A 61 12.79 -18.25 -20.03
C GLN A 61 13.36 -18.37 -21.45
N GLU A 62 13.85 -17.27 -22.01
CA GLU A 62 14.62 -17.25 -23.23
C GLU A 62 16.09 -16.98 -22.87
N ALA A 63 16.99 -17.87 -23.28
CA ALA A 63 18.42 -17.69 -23.10
C ALA A 63 18.97 -16.67 -24.10
N ASP A 64 20.20 -16.20 -23.89
CA ASP A 64 20.84 -15.16 -24.70
C ASP A 64 20.97 -15.54 -26.19
N ASP A 65 21.01 -16.83 -26.50
CA ASP A 65 21.06 -17.38 -27.87
C ASP A 65 19.67 -17.55 -28.52
N GLY A 66 18.59 -17.12 -27.82
CA GLY A 66 17.20 -17.27 -28.26
C GLY A 66 16.57 -18.64 -28.00
N THR A 67 17.29 -19.53 -27.30
CA THR A 67 16.77 -20.85 -26.91
C THR A 67 15.73 -20.71 -25.80
N ILE A 68 14.55 -21.32 -25.97
CA ILE A 68 13.52 -21.37 -24.94
C ILE A 68 13.81 -22.53 -23.99
N VAL A 69 14.00 -22.19 -22.70
CA VAL A 69 14.28 -23.15 -21.64
C VAL A 69 13.10 -23.23 -20.66
N HIS A 70 12.68 -24.45 -20.35
CA HIS A 70 11.62 -24.75 -19.39
C HIS A 70 12.29 -25.21 -18.10
N VAL A 71 12.23 -24.38 -17.05
CA VAL A 71 12.85 -24.65 -15.75
C VAL A 71 12.01 -25.65 -14.98
N ILE A 72 12.59 -26.79 -14.65
CA ILE A 72 11.91 -27.93 -14.05
C ILE A 72 12.15 -27.99 -12.54
N ALA A 73 11.10 -28.28 -11.79
CA ALA A 73 11.23 -28.68 -10.38
C ALA A 73 11.32 -30.21 -10.30
N GLY A 74 12.40 -30.72 -9.73
CA GLY A 74 12.69 -32.13 -9.65
C GLY A 74 13.50 -32.66 -10.83
N GLU A 75 13.31 -33.94 -11.17
CA GLU A 75 14.06 -34.63 -12.23
C GLU A 75 13.44 -34.32 -13.62
N PRO A 76 14.23 -33.84 -14.58
CA PRO A 76 13.72 -33.56 -15.92
C PRO A 76 13.50 -34.85 -16.73
N PRO A 77 12.49 -34.86 -17.63
CA PRO A 77 12.35 -35.94 -18.61
C PRO A 77 13.60 -36.12 -19.48
N ALA A 78 13.91 -37.37 -19.84
CA ALA A 78 15.09 -37.70 -20.62
C ALA A 78 15.04 -37.12 -22.06
N VAL A 79 16.20 -36.84 -22.64
CA VAL A 79 16.32 -36.43 -24.06
C VAL A 79 15.74 -37.52 -24.96
N GLY A 80 15.00 -37.11 -26.00
CA GLY A 80 14.30 -37.98 -26.93
C GLY A 80 12.95 -38.49 -26.43
N THR A 81 12.55 -38.14 -25.20
CA THR A 81 11.21 -38.47 -24.67
C THR A 81 10.16 -37.53 -25.26
N ARG A 82 9.07 -38.11 -25.75
CA ARG A 82 7.88 -37.34 -26.11
C ARG A 82 7.08 -37.03 -24.87
N VAL A 83 6.79 -35.77 -24.64
CA VAL A 83 6.07 -35.27 -23.47
C VAL A 83 4.83 -34.48 -23.88
N THR A 84 3.79 -34.56 -23.07
CA THR A 84 2.64 -33.66 -23.18
C THR A 84 2.85 -32.48 -22.25
N GLY A 85 2.78 -31.25 -22.78
CA GLY A 85 2.77 -30.00 -22.04
C GLY A 85 1.35 -29.56 -21.70
N GLU A 86 1.15 -29.18 -20.44
CA GLU A 86 -0.09 -28.54 -19.95
C GLU A 86 0.24 -27.24 -19.25
N LEU A 87 -0.33 -26.13 -19.76
CA LEU A 87 -0.12 -24.79 -19.19
C LEU A 87 -0.96 -24.58 -17.93
N ASP A 88 -0.42 -23.89 -16.94
CA ASP A 88 -1.24 -23.22 -15.93
C ASP A 88 -2.11 -22.17 -16.64
N TRP A 89 -3.30 -22.60 -17.03
CA TRP A 89 -4.20 -21.76 -17.82
C TRP A 89 -4.66 -20.52 -17.08
N LEU A 90 -4.78 -20.59 -15.76
CA LEU A 90 -5.20 -19.45 -14.97
C LEU A 90 -4.15 -18.33 -15.01
N ARG A 91 -2.87 -18.72 -14.85
CA ARG A 91 -1.72 -17.83 -14.98
C ARG A 91 -1.60 -17.25 -16.40
N ARG A 92 -1.62 -18.10 -17.42
CA ARG A 92 -1.55 -17.69 -18.84
C ARG A 92 -2.64 -16.66 -19.16
N ARG A 93 -3.91 -16.99 -18.87
CA ARG A 93 -5.05 -16.11 -19.16
C ARG A 93 -4.93 -14.76 -18.46
N GLN A 94 -4.44 -14.76 -17.21
CA GLN A 94 -4.23 -13.52 -16.47
C GLN A 94 -3.14 -12.66 -17.10
N HIS A 95 -2.01 -13.26 -17.50
CA HIS A 95 -0.91 -12.52 -18.13
C HIS A 95 -1.31 -12.00 -19.52
N MET A 96 -2.03 -12.80 -20.34
CA MET A 96 -2.56 -12.31 -21.61
C MET A 96 -3.46 -11.09 -21.43
N ALA A 97 -4.39 -11.15 -20.47
CA ALA A 97 -5.31 -10.05 -20.22
C ALA A 97 -4.59 -8.81 -19.70
N GLN A 98 -3.62 -8.97 -18.81
CA GLN A 98 -2.80 -7.87 -18.29
C GLN A 98 -1.93 -7.25 -19.38
N HIS A 99 -1.35 -8.06 -20.29
CA HIS A 99 -0.55 -7.58 -21.40
C HIS A 99 -1.40 -6.80 -22.41
N THR A 100 -2.57 -7.32 -22.73
CA THR A 100 -3.51 -6.62 -23.60
C THR A 100 -4.00 -5.31 -22.97
N ALA A 101 -4.32 -5.32 -21.67
CA ALA A 101 -4.69 -4.11 -20.93
C ALA A 101 -3.56 -3.07 -20.90
N GLN A 102 -2.29 -3.52 -20.84
CA GLN A 102 -1.14 -2.62 -20.95
C GLN A 102 -1.08 -1.94 -22.34
N HIS A 103 -1.30 -2.68 -23.43
CA HIS A 103 -1.34 -2.10 -24.78
C HIS A 103 -2.47 -1.08 -24.89
N LEU A 104 -3.66 -1.45 -24.44
CA LEU A 104 -4.84 -0.59 -24.45
C LEU A 104 -4.60 0.71 -23.66
N LEU A 105 -4.13 0.60 -22.42
CA LEU A 105 -3.85 1.77 -21.58
C LEU A 105 -2.69 2.62 -22.14
N SER A 106 -1.70 2.01 -22.78
CA SER A 106 -0.62 2.74 -23.46
C SER A 106 -1.12 3.56 -24.65
N GLY A 107 -2.07 3.02 -25.42
CA GLY A 107 -2.74 3.77 -26.49
C GLY A 107 -3.57 4.95 -25.95
N ALA A 108 -4.35 4.70 -24.90
CA ALA A 108 -5.16 5.72 -24.23
C ALA A 108 -4.31 6.84 -23.58
N LEU A 109 -3.18 6.50 -22.95
CA LEU A 109 -2.24 7.49 -22.40
C LEU A 109 -1.57 8.32 -23.49
N LEU A 110 -1.28 7.73 -24.65
CA LEU A 110 -0.77 8.49 -25.79
C LEU A 110 -1.82 9.44 -26.34
N ASP A 111 -3.07 8.98 -26.49
CA ASP A 111 -4.18 9.80 -27.02
C ASP A 111 -4.53 10.97 -26.07
N ARG A 112 -4.85 10.68 -24.83
CA ARG A 112 -5.39 11.65 -23.86
C ARG A 112 -4.33 12.52 -23.19
N ALA A 113 -3.14 11.97 -22.99
CA ALA A 113 -2.08 12.62 -22.23
C ALA A 113 -0.83 12.93 -23.06
N GLN A 114 -0.80 12.64 -24.37
CA GLN A 114 0.40 12.77 -25.20
C GLN A 114 1.64 12.16 -24.54
N ALA A 115 1.46 11.00 -23.88
CA ALA A 115 2.44 10.35 -23.05
C ALA A 115 2.87 8.99 -23.67
N PRO A 116 3.86 8.99 -24.59
CA PRO A 116 4.30 7.76 -25.22
C PRO A 116 4.97 6.82 -24.23
N THR A 117 4.67 5.52 -24.35
CA THR A 117 5.23 4.47 -23.50
C THR A 117 6.72 4.23 -23.81
N VAL A 118 7.55 4.30 -22.78
CA VAL A 118 8.99 3.97 -22.83
C VAL A 118 9.22 2.52 -22.42
N SER A 119 8.61 2.10 -21.31
CA SER A 119 8.73 0.73 -20.81
C SER A 119 7.45 0.28 -20.13
N ALA A 120 7.27 -1.03 -20.01
CA ALA A 120 6.20 -1.63 -19.23
C ALA A 120 6.71 -2.85 -18.46
N ARG A 121 6.16 -3.09 -17.28
CA ARG A 121 6.43 -4.27 -16.46
C ARG A 121 5.12 -4.85 -15.93
N LEU A 122 4.90 -6.12 -16.23
CA LEU A 122 3.72 -6.89 -15.82
C LEU A 122 4.10 -7.88 -14.72
N GLY A 123 4.52 -7.35 -13.57
CA GLY A 123 5.02 -8.15 -12.47
C GLY A 123 3.92 -8.83 -11.64
N GLU A 124 4.31 -9.77 -10.79
CA GLU A 124 3.37 -10.45 -9.88
C GLU A 124 2.75 -9.48 -8.86
N SER A 125 3.51 -8.49 -8.38
CA SER A 125 3.05 -7.53 -7.37
C SER A 125 2.43 -6.26 -7.96
N ALA A 126 2.94 -5.77 -9.10
CA ALA A 126 2.48 -4.53 -9.72
C ALA A 126 2.55 -4.60 -11.24
N LEU A 127 1.62 -3.92 -11.91
CA LEU A 127 1.64 -3.65 -13.34
C LEU A 127 1.98 -2.17 -13.52
N THR A 128 3.03 -1.87 -14.28
CA THR A 128 3.48 -0.49 -14.46
C THR A 128 3.76 -0.17 -15.93
N ILE A 129 3.50 1.09 -16.29
CA ILE A 129 3.87 1.69 -17.58
C ILE A 129 4.67 2.95 -17.26
N ASP A 130 5.88 3.04 -17.78
CA ASP A 130 6.67 4.27 -17.72
C ASP A 130 6.47 5.05 -19.03
N VAL A 131 6.05 6.29 -18.94
CA VAL A 131 5.74 7.15 -20.09
C VAL A 131 6.66 8.36 -20.14
N ALA A 132 7.03 8.82 -21.34
CA ALA A 132 7.96 9.92 -21.59
C ALA A 132 7.31 11.29 -21.34
N ARG A 133 6.74 11.47 -20.15
CA ARG A 133 6.17 12.73 -19.67
C ARG A 133 6.42 12.84 -18.17
N ASP A 134 7.03 13.93 -17.71
CA ASP A 134 7.46 14.10 -16.32
C ASP A 134 6.30 14.11 -15.31
N ARG A 135 5.15 14.70 -15.70
CA ARG A 135 3.93 14.74 -14.90
C ARG A 135 2.68 14.72 -15.79
N ILE A 136 1.73 13.88 -15.42
CA ILE A 136 0.41 13.83 -16.05
C ILE A 136 -0.62 14.35 -15.05
N PRO A 137 -1.44 15.36 -15.38
CA PRO A 137 -2.55 15.81 -14.55
C PRO A 137 -3.56 14.69 -14.29
N GLU A 138 -4.20 14.70 -13.12
CA GLU A 138 -5.18 13.69 -12.73
C GLU A 138 -6.35 13.56 -13.71
N GLY A 139 -6.84 14.68 -14.25
CA GLY A 139 -7.90 14.68 -15.26
C GLY A 139 -7.52 13.99 -16.57
N GLU A 140 -6.24 14.08 -17.00
CA GLU A 140 -5.75 13.38 -18.18
C GLU A 140 -5.56 11.87 -17.91
N LEU A 141 -5.14 11.49 -16.69
CA LEU A 141 -5.09 10.09 -16.26
C LEU A 141 -6.50 9.49 -16.21
N ALA A 142 -7.46 10.21 -15.65
CA ALA A 142 -8.87 9.78 -15.63
C ALA A 142 -9.43 9.64 -17.05
N GLY A 143 -9.18 10.61 -17.93
CA GLY A 143 -9.60 10.52 -19.33
C GLY A 143 -8.95 9.36 -20.09
N ALA A 144 -7.70 9.00 -19.78
CA ALA A 144 -7.05 7.83 -20.37
C ALA A 144 -7.64 6.51 -19.82
N GLU A 145 -7.98 6.48 -18.53
CA GLU A 145 -8.66 5.35 -17.92
C GLU A 145 -10.07 5.15 -18.51
N ASP A 146 -10.83 6.22 -18.64
CA ASP A 146 -12.19 6.19 -19.24
C ASP A 146 -12.12 5.70 -20.68
N LEU A 147 -11.24 6.26 -21.51
CA LEU A 147 -11.05 5.82 -22.90
C LEU A 147 -10.66 4.33 -22.98
N ALA A 148 -9.78 3.86 -22.08
CA ALA A 148 -9.41 2.45 -22.07
C ALA A 148 -10.61 1.55 -21.71
N ASN A 149 -11.51 1.98 -20.83
CA ASN A 149 -12.70 1.22 -20.48
C ASN A 149 -13.79 1.30 -21.56
N ASP A 150 -13.95 2.44 -22.25
CA ASP A 150 -14.83 2.56 -23.42
C ASP A 150 -14.43 1.54 -24.49
N VAL A 151 -13.13 1.40 -24.79
CA VAL A 151 -12.64 0.38 -25.75
C VAL A 151 -12.82 -1.04 -25.24
N VAL A 152 -12.81 -1.27 -23.92
CA VAL A 152 -13.18 -2.59 -23.35
C VAL A 152 -14.66 -2.89 -23.61
N ASP A 153 -15.54 -1.90 -23.40
CA ASP A 153 -16.99 -2.04 -23.57
C ASP A 153 -17.39 -2.17 -25.03
N ASP A 154 -16.64 -1.58 -25.96
CA ASP A 154 -16.82 -1.75 -27.41
C ASP A 154 -16.54 -3.18 -27.91
N ASP A 155 -15.94 -4.02 -27.08
CA ASP A 155 -15.61 -5.42 -27.38
C ASP A 155 -14.88 -5.61 -28.72
N LEU A 156 -13.82 -4.84 -28.94
CA LEU A 156 -13.04 -4.89 -30.18
C LEU A 156 -12.28 -6.21 -30.32
N ALA A 157 -12.19 -6.70 -31.58
CA ALA A 157 -11.36 -7.86 -31.90
C ALA A 157 -9.86 -7.51 -31.77
N ILE A 158 -9.09 -8.46 -31.23
CA ILE A 158 -7.63 -8.36 -31.10
C ILE A 158 -7.01 -9.36 -32.06
N ARG A 159 -6.21 -8.88 -33.01
CA ARG A 159 -5.49 -9.67 -34.01
C ARG A 159 -4.00 -9.61 -33.75
N ALA A 160 -3.35 -10.75 -33.92
CA ALA A 160 -1.88 -10.83 -33.87
C ALA A 160 -1.39 -11.66 -35.07
N TRP A 161 -0.45 -11.08 -35.84
CA TRP A 161 0.05 -11.72 -37.07
C TRP A 161 1.46 -11.22 -37.40
N PHE A 162 2.08 -11.86 -38.39
CA PHE A 162 3.33 -11.42 -39.01
C PHE A 162 2.98 -10.76 -40.34
N PRO A 163 2.92 -9.41 -40.43
CA PRO A 163 2.65 -8.71 -41.68
C PRO A 163 3.79 -8.88 -42.68
N SER A 164 3.48 -8.82 -43.98
CA SER A 164 4.50 -8.65 -45.02
C SER A 164 5.19 -7.28 -44.85
N PRO A 165 6.38 -7.07 -45.46
CA PRO A 165 7.06 -5.77 -45.42
C PRO A 165 6.20 -4.61 -45.90
N ASP A 166 5.42 -4.81 -46.97
CA ASP A 166 4.54 -3.78 -47.52
C ASP A 166 3.35 -3.48 -46.59
N GLU A 167 2.75 -4.54 -46.03
CA GLU A 167 1.70 -4.35 -45.00
C GLU A 167 2.24 -3.62 -43.78
N LEU A 168 3.44 -4.01 -43.29
CA LEU A 168 4.05 -3.40 -42.12
C LEU A 168 4.30 -1.91 -42.34
N ALA A 169 4.77 -1.51 -43.50
CA ALA A 169 5.04 -0.13 -43.87
C ALA A 169 3.76 0.74 -43.91
N ALA A 170 2.60 0.13 -44.15
CA ALA A 170 1.30 0.79 -44.24
C ALA A 170 0.59 0.89 -42.87
N LEU A 171 1.05 0.13 -41.84
CA LEU A 171 0.40 0.14 -40.52
C LEU A 171 0.72 1.38 -39.70
N PRO A 172 -0.26 1.98 -39.03
CA PRO A 172 -0.06 3.13 -38.12
C PRO A 172 0.49 2.65 -36.78
N LEU A 173 1.72 2.16 -36.78
CA LEU A 173 2.35 1.63 -35.56
C LEU A 173 2.52 2.70 -34.50
N ARG A 174 2.07 2.41 -33.26
CA ARG A 174 2.25 3.32 -32.11
C ARG A 174 3.72 3.52 -31.75
N ARG A 175 4.59 2.57 -32.06
CA ARG A 175 6.05 2.65 -31.84
C ARG A 175 6.80 1.86 -32.89
N ASP A 176 8.06 2.22 -33.11
CA ASP A 176 8.93 1.45 -33.99
C ASP A 176 9.23 0.04 -33.46
N PRO A 177 9.36 -0.96 -34.36
CA PRO A 177 9.82 -2.29 -34.00
C PRO A 177 11.24 -2.25 -33.41
N LYS A 178 11.50 -3.07 -32.37
CA LYS A 178 12.85 -3.24 -31.81
C LYS A 178 13.70 -4.27 -32.58
N VAL A 179 13.08 -5.05 -33.45
CA VAL A 179 13.70 -6.09 -34.27
C VAL A 179 13.53 -5.75 -35.76
N THR A 180 14.39 -6.24 -36.59
CA THR A 180 14.42 -5.94 -38.06
C THR A 180 13.83 -7.07 -38.90
N ALA A 181 13.60 -8.26 -38.31
CA ALA A 181 13.01 -9.42 -39.00
C ALA A 181 11.96 -10.07 -38.12
N ASP A 182 11.04 -10.81 -38.74
CA ASP A 182 9.96 -11.56 -38.08
C ASP A 182 9.15 -10.67 -37.12
N ILE A 183 8.79 -9.47 -37.59
CA ILE A 183 8.06 -8.48 -36.80
C ILE A 183 6.61 -8.93 -36.66
N ARG A 184 6.22 -9.37 -35.46
CA ARG A 184 4.84 -9.67 -35.12
C ARG A 184 4.15 -8.40 -34.67
N VAL A 185 2.96 -8.13 -35.21
CA VAL A 185 2.12 -6.97 -34.83
C VAL A 185 0.89 -7.47 -34.09
N VAL A 186 0.48 -6.74 -33.07
CA VAL A 186 -0.79 -6.90 -32.37
C VAL A 186 -1.63 -5.67 -32.61
N ALA A 187 -2.85 -5.84 -33.11
CA ALA A 187 -3.82 -4.78 -33.29
C ALA A 187 -5.02 -4.96 -32.35
N ILE A 188 -5.51 -3.87 -31.79
CA ILE A 188 -6.76 -3.78 -31.02
C ILE A 188 -7.75 -2.99 -31.88
N GLY A 189 -8.55 -3.69 -32.69
CA GLY A 189 -9.36 -3.05 -33.72
C GLY A 189 -8.52 -2.06 -34.55
N GLU A 190 -9.01 -0.85 -34.72
CA GLU A 190 -8.29 0.28 -35.32
C GLU A 190 -7.69 1.21 -34.23
N PHE A 191 -7.81 0.85 -32.94
CA PHE A 191 -7.40 1.70 -31.83
C PHE A 191 -5.89 1.69 -31.56
N ASP A 192 -5.23 0.51 -31.62
CA ASP A 192 -3.79 0.37 -31.36
C ASP A 192 -3.15 -0.65 -32.28
N PHE A 193 -2.00 -0.32 -32.83
CA PHE A 193 -1.13 -1.21 -33.59
C PHE A 193 0.27 -1.19 -32.99
N SER A 194 0.70 -2.31 -32.44
CA SER A 194 1.99 -2.36 -31.74
C SER A 194 2.81 -3.59 -32.11
N PRO A 195 4.12 -3.46 -32.41
CA PRO A 195 5.03 -4.58 -32.52
C PRO A 195 5.11 -5.31 -31.17
N CYS A 196 4.72 -6.60 -31.13
CA CYS A 196 4.70 -7.36 -29.89
C CYS A 196 4.76 -8.88 -30.14
N GLY A 197 5.73 -9.56 -29.48
CA GLY A 197 5.84 -11.03 -29.47
C GLY A 197 5.06 -11.72 -28.36
N GLY A 198 4.34 -10.97 -27.50
CA GLY A 198 3.63 -11.51 -26.35
C GLY A 198 2.32 -12.23 -26.65
N THR A 199 1.73 -12.83 -25.64
CA THR A 199 0.40 -13.46 -25.74
C THR A 199 -0.70 -12.48 -25.40
N HIS A 200 -1.80 -12.49 -26.17
CA HIS A 200 -2.90 -11.53 -26.04
C HIS A 200 -4.26 -12.21 -26.01
N CYS A 201 -5.25 -11.53 -25.43
CA CYS A 201 -6.66 -11.90 -25.54
C CYS A 201 -7.14 -11.75 -27.00
N THR A 202 -8.28 -12.36 -27.33
CA THR A 202 -8.89 -12.23 -28.66
C THR A 202 -9.91 -11.09 -28.74
N ARG A 203 -10.38 -10.56 -27.60
CA ARG A 203 -11.35 -9.46 -27.53
C ARG A 203 -11.08 -8.57 -26.32
N THR A 204 -11.38 -7.28 -26.42
CA THR A 204 -11.14 -6.31 -25.35
C THR A 204 -12.05 -6.55 -24.14
N SER A 205 -13.28 -7.02 -24.31
CA SER A 205 -14.18 -7.35 -23.19
C SER A 205 -13.62 -8.40 -22.21
N GLN A 206 -12.65 -9.22 -22.64
CA GLN A 206 -12.00 -10.22 -21.78
C GLN A 206 -11.08 -9.60 -20.71
N LEU A 207 -10.75 -8.30 -20.84
CA LEU A 207 -9.91 -7.56 -19.91
C LEU A 207 -10.68 -7.19 -18.63
N GLY A 208 -12.01 -7.08 -18.70
CA GLY A 208 -12.77 -6.43 -17.64
C GLY A 208 -12.29 -5.00 -17.42
N ALA A 209 -12.57 -4.42 -16.27
CA ALA A 209 -12.17 -3.05 -16.00
C ALA A 209 -10.64 -2.88 -15.94
N VAL A 210 -10.16 -1.82 -16.58
CA VAL A 210 -8.78 -1.31 -16.46
C VAL A 210 -8.80 -0.13 -15.49
N ARG A 211 -7.98 -0.17 -14.44
CA ARG A 211 -7.95 0.86 -13.42
C ARG A 211 -6.53 1.36 -13.19
N ILE A 212 -6.32 2.67 -13.29
CA ILE A 212 -5.10 3.33 -12.81
C ILE A 212 -5.17 3.40 -11.28
N THR A 213 -4.19 2.83 -10.59
CA THR A 213 -4.13 2.78 -9.13
C THR A 213 -3.13 3.78 -8.54
N GLY A 214 -2.30 4.38 -9.39
CA GLY A 214 -1.34 5.40 -8.99
C GLY A 214 -0.54 5.93 -10.17
N ALA A 215 0.00 7.13 -10.01
CA ALA A 215 0.97 7.71 -10.92
C ALA A 215 2.02 8.47 -10.10
N GLU A 216 3.28 8.22 -10.37
CA GLU A 216 4.39 8.85 -9.65
C GLU A 216 5.50 9.30 -10.60
N ARG A 217 6.24 10.30 -10.19
CA ARG A 217 7.44 10.73 -10.92
C ARG A 217 8.54 9.70 -10.79
N TYR A 218 9.08 9.24 -11.91
CA TYR A 218 10.13 8.24 -11.96
C TYR A 218 11.19 8.56 -13.01
N LYS A 219 12.39 8.95 -12.58
CA LYS A 219 13.55 9.22 -13.46
C LYS A 219 13.25 10.22 -14.60
N GLY A 220 12.54 11.30 -14.30
CA GLY A 220 12.16 12.31 -15.31
C GLY A 220 10.99 11.90 -16.21
N MET A 221 10.31 10.81 -15.87
CA MET A 221 9.12 10.25 -16.52
C MET A 221 7.99 10.12 -15.51
N THR A 222 6.81 9.75 -15.96
CA THR A 222 5.72 9.29 -15.08
C THR A 222 5.63 7.76 -15.14
N ARG A 223 5.66 7.13 -13.97
CA ARG A 223 5.29 5.73 -13.79
C ARG A 223 3.83 5.62 -13.44
N VAL A 224 3.04 5.03 -14.32
CA VAL A 224 1.63 4.73 -14.10
C VAL A 224 1.50 3.30 -13.61
N THR A 225 0.92 3.11 -12.43
CA THR A 225 0.56 1.80 -11.88
C THR A 225 -0.90 1.52 -12.17
N PHE A 226 -1.21 0.32 -12.65
CA PHE A 226 -2.58 -0.04 -13.02
C PHE A 226 -2.92 -1.47 -12.61
N THR A 227 -4.18 -1.81 -12.68
CA THR A 227 -4.69 -3.18 -12.49
C THR A 227 -5.77 -3.47 -13.52
N ALA A 228 -5.92 -4.73 -13.90
CA ALA A 228 -6.91 -5.17 -14.87
C ALA A 228 -7.26 -6.66 -14.69
N ALA A 229 -8.23 -7.12 -15.41
CA ALA A 229 -8.66 -8.52 -15.49
C ALA A 229 -9.07 -9.08 -14.12
N ARG A 230 -8.83 -10.38 -13.90
CA ARG A 230 -9.15 -11.05 -12.65
C ARG A 230 -8.54 -10.38 -11.42
N ARG A 231 -7.30 -9.90 -11.54
CA ARG A 231 -6.60 -9.21 -10.45
C ARG A 231 -7.31 -7.91 -10.09
N GLY A 232 -7.59 -7.06 -11.08
CA GLY A 232 -8.29 -5.79 -10.87
C GLY A 232 -9.66 -6.00 -10.21
N ARG A 233 -10.42 -6.99 -10.69
CA ARG A 233 -11.71 -7.35 -10.08
C ARG A 233 -11.58 -7.83 -8.64
N ALA A 234 -10.58 -8.66 -8.33
CA ALA A 234 -10.35 -9.13 -6.96
C ALA A 234 -9.97 -7.96 -6.02
N GLU A 235 -9.13 -7.03 -6.48
CA GLU A 235 -8.75 -5.84 -5.73
C GLU A 235 -9.96 -4.91 -5.50
N LEU A 236 -10.83 -4.72 -6.49
CA LEU A 236 -12.06 -3.92 -6.35
C LEU A 236 -13.01 -4.55 -5.33
N PHE A 237 -13.22 -5.86 -5.39
CA PHE A 237 -14.08 -6.56 -4.42
C PHE A 237 -13.52 -6.52 -3.00
N ALA A 238 -12.21 -6.63 -2.84
CA ALA A 238 -11.56 -6.49 -1.54
C ALA A 238 -11.77 -5.08 -0.94
N ARG A 239 -11.62 -4.03 -1.76
CA ARG A 239 -11.88 -2.64 -1.35
C ARG A 239 -13.36 -2.42 -0.98
N ASP A 240 -14.29 -2.94 -1.78
CA ASP A 240 -15.73 -2.87 -1.49
C ASP A 240 -16.06 -3.58 -0.17
N HIS A 241 -15.45 -4.75 0.08
CA HIS A 241 -15.63 -5.48 1.33
C HIS A 241 -15.17 -4.65 2.55
N VAL A 242 -13.99 -4.03 2.47
CA VAL A 242 -13.48 -3.14 3.54
C VAL A 242 -14.44 -1.96 3.75
N LEU A 243 -14.89 -1.31 2.67
CA LEU A 243 -15.79 -0.16 2.75
C LEU A 243 -17.13 -0.53 3.38
N ARG A 244 -17.72 -1.68 3.01
CA ARG A 244 -18.95 -2.19 3.65
C ARG A 244 -18.74 -2.52 5.13
N GLY A 245 -17.57 -3.07 5.48
CA GLY A 245 -17.22 -3.33 6.87
C GLY A 245 -17.16 -2.04 7.71
N LEU A 246 -16.59 -0.97 7.17
CA LEU A 246 -16.59 0.35 7.81
C LEU A 246 -18.00 0.91 7.91
N ALA A 247 -18.78 0.87 6.82
CA ALA A 247 -20.17 1.35 6.81
C ALA A 247 -21.03 0.66 7.87
N SER A 248 -20.85 -0.65 8.05
CA SER A 248 -21.53 -1.42 9.10
C SER A 248 -21.17 -0.94 10.51
N GLN A 249 -19.89 -0.62 10.78
CA GLN A 249 -19.46 -0.09 12.09
C GLN A 249 -20.08 1.26 12.40
N PHE A 250 -20.30 2.09 11.38
CA PHE A 250 -20.95 3.39 11.52
C PHE A 250 -22.48 3.34 11.36
N SER A 251 -23.07 2.15 11.12
CA SER A 251 -24.51 1.99 10.86
C SER A 251 -25.02 2.91 9.74
N CYS A 252 -24.26 3.01 8.64
CA CYS A 252 -24.57 3.87 7.49
C CYS A 252 -24.32 3.15 6.16
N GLY A 253 -24.68 3.77 5.03
CA GLY A 253 -24.32 3.27 3.71
C GLY A 253 -22.85 3.54 3.37
N PRO A 254 -22.24 2.77 2.42
CA PRO A 254 -20.86 2.97 1.99
C PRO A 254 -20.51 4.40 1.57
N ALA A 255 -21.41 5.08 0.88
CA ALA A 255 -21.23 6.47 0.44
C ALA A 255 -21.23 7.48 1.60
N GLU A 256 -21.80 7.12 2.75
CA GLU A 256 -21.95 7.99 3.91
C GLU A 256 -20.76 7.88 4.89
N VAL A 257 -19.86 6.91 4.70
CA VAL A 257 -18.72 6.68 5.59
C VAL A 257 -17.86 7.94 5.81
N PRO A 258 -17.51 8.74 4.78
CA PRO A 258 -16.75 9.97 4.99
C PRO A 258 -17.45 10.95 5.95
N ALA A 259 -18.75 11.16 5.76
CA ALA A 259 -19.56 12.05 6.62
C ALA A 259 -19.67 11.53 8.07
N ALA A 260 -19.77 10.20 8.25
CA ALA A 260 -19.78 9.56 9.55
C ALA A 260 -18.45 9.73 10.30
N ILE A 261 -17.32 9.61 9.59
CA ILE A 261 -15.99 9.87 10.14
C ILE A 261 -15.84 11.33 10.56
N ASP A 262 -16.28 12.26 9.72
CA ASP A 262 -16.21 13.69 10.03
C ASP A 262 -17.10 14.05 11.24
N LYS A 263 -18.25 13.41 11.36
CA LYS A 263 -19.09 13.54 12.56
C LYS A 263 -18.37 13.02 13.79
N LEU A 264 -17.80 11.81 13.73
CA LEU A 264 -17.06 11.23 14.86
C LEU A 264 -15.91 12.14 15.31
N ARG A 265 -15.17 12.74 14.38
CA ARG A 265 -14.10 13.69 14.71
C ARG A 265 -14.61 14.89 15.48
N ARG A 266 -15.72 15.49 15.03
CA ARG A 266 -16.34 16.61 15.73
C ARG A 266 -16.85 16.22 17.12
N ASP A 267 -17.46 15.05 17.25
CA ASP A 267 -17.99 14.56 18.54
C ASP A 267 -16.84 14.33 19.54
N VAL A 268 -15.72 13.75 19.10
CA VAL A 268 -14.51 13.57 19.94
C VAL A 268 -13.92 14.91 20.37
N GLU A 269 -13.83 15.90 19.48
CA GLU A 269 -13.33 17.24 19.80
C GLU A 269 -14.27 17.97 20.79
N ALA A 270 -15.58 17.89 20.59
CA ALA A 270 -16.59 18.44 21.50
C ALA A 270 -16.51 17.79 22.89
N ALA A 271 -16.41 16.47 22.96
CA ALA A 271 -16.26 15.74 24.21
C ALA A 271 -14.96 16.12 24.96
N GLY A 272 -13.85 16.29 24.23
CA GLY A 272 -12.59 16.78 24.79
C GLY A 272 -12.71 18.18 25.39
N THR A 273 -13.40 19.07 24.70
CA THR A 273 -13.67 20.44 25.18
C THR A 273 -14.55 20.42 26.41
N GLU A 274 -15.63 19.66 26.42
CA GLU A 274 -16.52 19.50 27.56
C GLU A 274 -15.81 18.92 28.77
N LEU A 275 -15.00 17.89 28.60
CA LEU A 275 -14.20 17.30 29.66
C LEU A 275 -13.24 18.33 30.28
N THR A 276 -12.62 19.16 29.47
CA THR A 276 -11.73 20.25 29.93
C THR A 276 -12.50 21.28 30.75
N GLN A 277 -13.71 21.66 30.31
CA GLN A 277 -14.57 22.57 31.05
C GLN A 277 -15.04 21.98 32.39
N LEU A 278 -15.46 20.72 32.40
CA LEU A 278 -15.88 20.01 33.61
C LEU A 278 -14.74 19.90 34.61
N ARG A 279 -13.52 19.53 34.14
CA ARG A 279 -12.33 19.53 35.00
C ARG A 279 -12.02 20.91 35.59
N SER A 280 -12.16 21.97 34.79
CA SER A 280 -11.95 23.34 35.27
C SER A 280 -12.97 23.77 36.35
N ARG A 281 -14.25 23.38 36.19
CA ARG A 281 -15.30 23.62 37.22
C ARG A 281 -15.01 22.82 38.46
N LEU A 282 -14.67 21.53 38.33
CA LEU A 282 -14.31 20.67 39.44
C LEU A 282 -13.10 21.21 40.20
N ALA A 283 -12.05 21.66 39.48
CA ALA A 283 -10.87 22.28 40.08
C ALA A 283 -11.25 23.52 40.91
N THR A 284 -12.19 24.35 40.45
CA THR A 284 -12.71 25.49 41.19
C THR A 284 -13.42 25.09 42.46
N ALA A 285 -14.26 24.03 42.39
CA ALA A 285 -14.98 23.51 43.57
C ALA A 285 -14.01 22.88 44.59
N VAL A 286 -12.97 22.17 44.12
CA VAL A 286 -11.91 21.64 45.00
C VAL A 286 -11.18 22.76 45.72
N ILE A 287 -10.77 23.80 44.96
CA ILE A 287 -10.06 24.96 45.56
C ILE A 287 -10.86 25.65 46.66
N ALA A 288 -12.18 25.73 46.53
CA ALA A 288 -13.05 26.31 47.54
C ALA A 288 -13.03 25.55 48.89
N GLN A 289 -12.60 24.30 48.91
CA GLN A 289 -12.47 23.46 50.10
C GLN A 289 -11.05 23.46 50.69
N LEU A 290 -10.09 24.07 50.00
CA LEU A 290 -8.72 24.12 50.44
C LEU A 290 -8.44 25.37 51.32
N PRO A 291 -7.35 25.38 52.15
CA PRO A 291 -7.00 26.57 52.99
C PRO A 291 -6.94 27.83 52.14
N GLY A 292 -7.45 28.95 52.64
CA GLY A 292 -7.60 30.20 51.89
C GLY A 292 -6.31 31.00 51.66
N THR A 293 -5.24 30.77 52.44
CA THR A 293 -3.99 31.56 52.42
C THR A 293 -2.75 30.66 52.37
N GLY A 294 -1.63 31.21 51.92
CA GLY A 294 -0.31 30.54 51.89
C GLY A 294 -0.17 29.42 50.81
N THR A 295 0.91 28.65 50.99
CA THR A 295 1.16 27.46 50.15
C THR A 295 0.15 26.39 50.42
N VAL A 296 -0.47 25.85 49.36
CA VAL A 296 -1.46 24.77 49.46
C VAL A 296 -0.76 23.42 49.36
N ILE A 297 -0.79 22.68 50.46
CA ILE A 297 -0.32 21.30 50.53
C ILE A 297 -1.54 20.43 50.83
N ALA A 298 -2.01 19.66 49.82
CA ALA A 298 -3.26 18.89 49.98
C ALA A 298 -3.27 17.62 49.16
N ALA A 299 -3.94 16.61 49.69
CA ALA A 299 -4.38 15.46 48.89
C ALA A 299 -5.72 15.82 48.22
N VAL A 300 -5.80 15.66 46.91
CA VAL A 300 -6.96 16.00 46.11
C VAL A 300 -7.44 14.68 45.42
N PRO A 301 -8.67 14.25 45.64
CA PRO A 301 -9.17 13.09 44.95
C PRO A 301 -9.32 13.38 43.43
N GLY A 302 -8.85 12.47 42.59
CA GLY A 302 -8.95 12.60 41.13
C GLY A 302 -7.68 12.14 40.38
N ASP A 303 -7.61 12.52 39.12
CA ASP A 303 -6.49 12.19 38.24
C ASP A 303 -5.40 13.31 38.20
N ALA A 304 -4.27 13.00 37.56
CA ALA A 304 -3.18 13.97 37.39
C ALA A 304 -3.61 15.22 36.59
N GLU A 305 -4.58 15.10 35.69
CA GLU A 305 -5.10 16.23 34.91
C GLU A 305 -5.88 17.22 35.79
N LEU A 306 -6.70 16.69 36.70
CA LEU A 306 -7.39 17.52 37.71
C LEU A 306 -6.37 18.21 38.62
N LEU A 307 -5.35 17.49 39.10
CA LEU A 307 -4.29 18.12 39.90
C LEU A 307 -3.63 19.28 39.15
N ARG A 308 -3.30 19.07 37.86
CA ARG A 308 -2.71 20.14 37.03
C ARG A 308 -3.63 21.37 36.97
N SER A 309 -4.93 21.13 36.79
CA SER A 309 -5.92 22.19 36.71
C SER A 309 -6.05 22.96 38.04
N VAL A 310 -6.08 22.25 39.18
CA VAL A 310 -6.10 22.85 40.51
C VAL A 310 -4.85 23.66 40.78
N ALA A 311 -3.68 23.06 40.55
CA ALA A 311 -2.37 23.71 40.78
C ALA A 311 -2.19 24.95 39.91
N ALA A 312 -2.58 24.89 38.61
CA ALA A 312 -2.50 26.05 37.71
C ALA A 312 -3.40 27.22 38.17
N LYS A 313 -4.63 26.92 38.62
CA LYS A 313 -5.53 27.97 39.17
C LYS A 313 -5.02 28.57 40.47
N LEU A 314 -4.44 27.78 41.37
CA LEU A 314 -3.81 28.26 42.59
C LEU A 314 -2.63 29.15 42.30
N ALA A 315 -1.74 28.72 41.39
CA ALA A 315 -0.60 29.52 40.98
C ALA A 315 -0.99 30.85 40.31
N GLY A 316 -2.04 30.82 39.46
CA GLY A 316 -2.63 32.03 38.87
C GLY A 316 -3.26 32.99 39.92
N ALA A 317 -3.69 32.46 41.05
CA ALA A 317 -4.17 33.23 42.22
C ALA A 317 -3.00 33.65 43.17
N GLY A 318 -1.74 33.49 42.77
CA GLY A 318 -0.59 33.91 43.58
C GLY A 318 -0.23 32.93 44.71
N ARG A 319 -0.64 31.67 44.64
CA ARG A 319 -0.45 30.66 45.67
C ARG A 319 0.34 29.48 45.17
N ASP A 320 1.38 29.08 45.90
CA ASP A 320 2.07 27.81 45.59
C ASP A 320 1.17 26.61 45.84
N ALA A 321 1.32 25.57 45.00
CA ALA A 321 0.57 24.36 45.13
C ALA A 321 1.50 23.14 45.17
N ILE A 322 1.34 22.28 46.15
CA ILE A 322 2.03 21.01 46.34
C ILE A 322 0.93 19.95 46.56
N LEU A 323 0.43 19.38 45.47
CA LEU A 323 -0.75 18.54 45.48
C LEU A 323 -0.42 17.09 45.19
N CYS A 324 -1.14 16.18 45.81
CA CYS A 324 -1.13 14.76 45.38
C CYS A 324 -2.53 14.22 45.11
N ALA A 325 -2.64 13.23 44.23
CA ALA A 325 -3.82 12.43 44.06
C ALA A 325 -3.44 10.97 44.33
N PRO A 326 -3.89 10.40 45.44
CA PRO A 326 -3.69 8.98 45.73
C PRO A 326 -4.53 8.11 44.77
N ASP A 327 -3.94 6.97 44.38
CA ASP A 327 -4.62 5.91 43.63
C ASP A 327 -4.17 4.53 44.15
N ASP A 328 -4.72 3.42 43.56
CA ASP A 328 -4.50 2.05 44.03
C ASP A 328 -3.02 1.58 43.98
N GLY A 329 -2.13 2.32 43.31
CA GLY A 329 -0.73 1.94 43.14
C GLY A 329 0.27 3.03 43.56
N GLY A 330 -0.18 4.10 44.28
CA GLY A 330 0.68 5.17 44.69
C GLY A 330 -0.01 6.54 44.72
N ALA A 331 0.69 7.59 44.29
CA ALA A 331 0.07 8.90 44.14
C ALA A 331 0.70 9.72 43.01
N ALA A 332 -0.14 10.34 42.20
CA ALA A 332 0.32 11.40 41.31
C ALA A 332 0.59 12.66 42.09
N VAL A 333 1.67 13.39 41.81
CA VAL A 333 2.05 14.62 42.46
C VAL A 333 2.26 15.72 41.44
N VAL A 334 1.70 16.89 41.71
CA VAL A 334 1.92 18.12 40.93
C VAL A 334 2.29 19.25 41.86
N MET A 335 3.39 19.94 41.54
CA MET A 335 3.89 21.12 42.25
C MET A 335 4.00 22.28 41.27
N ILE A 336 3.44 23.41 41.63
CA ILE A 336 3.56 24.67 40.86
C ILE A 336 3.86 25.81 41.77
N ARG A 337 4.82 26.63 41.39
CA ARG A 337 5.21 27.86 42.10
C ARG A 337 4.40 29.06 41.56
N ALA A 338 3.89 29.87 42.43
CA ALA A 338 3.28 31.15 42.10
C ALA A 338 4.33 32.19 41.68
N THR A 339 3.90 33.19 40.90
CA THR A 339 4.76 34.32 40.55
C THR A 339 5.24 35.06 41.79
N GLY A 340 6.56 35.28 41.93
CA GLY A 340 7.16 35.96 43.07
C GLY A 340 7.47 35.06 44.27
N SER A 341 7.09 33.77 44.26
CA SER A 341 7.49 32.83 45.31
C SER A 341 8.92 32.33 45.11
N THR A 342 9.55 31.88 46.18
CA THR A 342 10.90 31.31 46.23
C THR A 342 10.91 29.77 46.23
N LEU A 343 9.74 29.13 46.19
CA LEU A 343 9.65 27.68 46.19
C LEU A 343 10.38 27.07 44.97
N ASP A 344 11.29 26.14 45.21
CA ASP A 344 11.92 25.34 44.15
C ASP A 344 11.22 23.95 44.06
N CYS A 345 10.27 23.86 43.14
CA CYS A 345 9.48 22.64 42.94
C CYS A 345 10.36 21.45 42.51
N GLY A 346 11.40 21.68 41.66
CA GLY A 346 12.30 20.62 41.17
C GLY A 346 13.20 20.07 42.29
N ALA A 347 13.75 20.95 43.16
CA ALA A 347 14.54 20.55 44.31
C ALA A 347 13.68 19.79 45.33
N LEU A 348 12.47 20.29 45.60
CA LEU A 348 11.54 19.64 46.52
C LEU A 348 11.12 18.27 46.01
N TRP A 349 10.81 18.15 44.72
CA TRP A 349 10.49 16.85 44.11
C TRP A 349 11.62 15.85 44.29
N LYS A 350 12.87 16.23 44.05
CA LYS A 350 14.03 15.34 44.22
C LYS A 350 14.13 14.80 45.64
N ARG A 351 13.93 15.69 46.65
CA ARG A 351 13.94 15.31 48.09
C ARG A 351 12.78 14.36 48.41
N LEU A 352 11.60 14.64 47.88
CA LEU A 352 10.42 13.83 48.08
C LEU A 352 10.55 12.42 47.48
N ALA A 353 11.02 12.36 46.22
CA ALA A 353 11.19 11.10 45.50
C ALA A 353 12.32 10.24 46.15
N ALA A 354 13.37 10.86 46.68
CA ALA A 354 14.43 10.15 47.39
C ALA A 354 13.93 9.54 48.72
N LYS A 355 13.03 10.26 49.45
CA LYS A 355 12.52 9.81 50.75
C LYS A 355 11.40 8.79 50.63
N LEU A 356 10.47 8.98 49.67
CA LEU A 356 9.21 8.24 49.58
C LEU A 356 9.17 7.25 48.38
N GLY A 357 10.22 7.25 47.56
CA GLY A 357 10.24 6.51 46.31
C GLY A 357 9.34 7.14 45.24
N GLY A 358 9.83 7.26 44.04
CA GLY A 358 9.01 7.81 42.96
C GLY A 358 9.79 8.08 41.68
N ARG A 359 9.04 8.38 40.60
CA ARG A 359 9.59 8.75 39.30
C ARG A 359 8.93 10.03 38.81
N GLY A 360 9.72 10.95 38.31
CA GLY A 360 9.25 12.23 37.83
C GLY A 360 10.38 13.24 37.78
N GLY A 361 10.04 14.52 37.63
CA GLY A 361 11.02 15.61 37.59
C GLY A 361 10.34 16.95 37.37
N GLY A 362 11.18 17.98 37.26
CA GLY A 362 10.70 19.33 37.01
C GLY A 362 11.79 20.35 37.05
N ARG A 363 11.37 21.61 36.99
CA ARG A 363 12.19 22.81 37.13
C ARG A 363 11.79 23.53 38.43
N ALA A 364 12.44 24.65 38.71
CA ALA A 364 12.15 25.45 39.92
C ALA A 364 10.70 25.95 40.00
N ASP A 365 10.05 26.18 38.84
CA ASP A 365 8.69 26.70 38.75
C ASP A 365 7.62 25.62 38.75
N ARG A 366 7.95 24.39 38.33
CA ARG A 366 7.03 23.27 38.24
C ARG A 366 7.73 21.93 38.35
N ALA A 367 7.12 20.99 39.07
CA ALA A 367 7.54 19.60 39.09
C ALA A 367 6.33 18.67 39.12
N GLU A 368 6.45 17.51 38.47
CA GLU A 368 5.44 16.48 38.44
C GLU A 368 6.08 15.10 38.57
N GLY A 369 5.34 14.17 39.13
CA GLY A 369 5.80 12.80 39.25
C GLY A 369 4.76 11.89 39.85
N ARG A 370 5.17 10.65 40.04
CA ARG A 370 4.38 9.59 40.64
C ARG A 370 5.18 8.94 41.77
N LEU A 371 4.59 8.88 42.94
CA LEU A 371 5.10 8.13 44.08
C LEU A 371 4.65 6.65 43.95
N THR A 372 5.47 5.74 44.42
CA THR A 372 5.22 4.30 44.36
C THR A 372 4.33 3.80 45.52
N THR A 373 4.02 4.67 46.46
CA THR A 373 3.20 4.35 47.64
C THR A 373 2.22 5.48 47.89
N ALA A 374 0.98 5.17 48.25
CA ALA A 374 0.02 6.18 48.73
C ALA A 374 0.46 6.71 50.12
N ILE A 375 0.30 8.00 50.33
CA ILE A 375 0.72 8.69 51.58
C ILE A 375 -0.56 9.11 52.32
N ALA A 376 -0.77 8.56 53.51
CA ALA A 376 -1.98 8.82 54.30
C ALA A 376 -2.05 10.27 54.80
N ASP A 377 -0.94 10.85 55.18
CA ASP A 377 -0.84 12.23 55.66
C ASP A 377 0.12 13.03 54.76
N TRP A 378 -0.40 13.47 53.60
CA TRP A 378 0.36 14.23 52.61
C TRP A 378 0.89 15.60 53.16
N PRO A 379 0.09 16.42 53.85
CA PRO A 379 0.57 17.66 54.40
C PRO A 379 1.76 17.49 55.32
N ASN A 380 1.75 16.51 56.21
CA ASN A 380 2.84 16.26 57.15
C ASN A 380 4.11 15.76 56.45
N ALA A 381 3.95 14.84 55.49
CA ALA A 381 5.06 14.30 54.70
C ALA A 381 5.82 15.40 53.93
N VAL A 382 5.10 16.40 53.42
CA VAL A 382 5.70 17.56 52.73
C VAL A 382 6.26 18.58 53.71
N ALA A 383 5.57 18.84 54.84
CA ALA A 383 6.06 19.79 55.85
C ALA A 383 7.44 19.40 56.42
N GLU A 384 7.67 18.13 56.69
CA GLU A 384 8.98 17.59 57.12
C GLU A 384 10.11 17.82 56.09
N LEU A 385 9.76 18.09 54.85
CA LEU A 385 10.74 18.38 53.80
C LEU A 385 10.91 19.87 53.51
N LEU A 386 9.99 20.71 53.97
CA LEU A 386 10.08 22.17 53.81
C LEU A 386 10.81 22.85 54.99
N GLY A 387 10.74 22.24 56.17
CA GLY A 387 11.44 22.70 57.39
C GLY A 387 12.86 22.21 57.39
#